data_721bffd150d3ee3dacf27ed75a353274
#
_entry.id   721bffd150d3ee3dacf27ed75a353274
#
_cell.length_a   1.000
_cell.length_b   1.000
_cell.length_c   1.000
_cell.angle_alpha   90.00
_cell.angle_beta   90.00
_cell.angle_gamma   90.00
#
_symmetry.space_group_name_H-M   'P 1'
#
loop_
_entity.id
_entity.type
_entity.pdbx_description
1 polymer ?
#
loop_
_entity_poly.entity_id
_entity_poly.type
_entity_poly.pdbx_seq_one_letter_code
_entity_poly.pdbx_strand_id
1 'polypeptide(L)'
;MFNDVFEELNKVFDEVSKGALEAQKKARGLIALNVKKNNDGYVVKASLPGIKKEDISMNYDDSKLTIEVKEHEASKDEYVIRERFENYYKREIELANVDAEGIKARLENGILTINLPFVKKETKSICIE
;
A
#
# COMPACT_ATOMS: atom_id res chain seq x y z
N MET A 1 42.75 17.71 -15.04
CA MET A 1 42.08 18.33 -13.91
C MET A 1 40.59 18.58 -14.15
N PHE A 2 40.21 19.22 -15.20
CA PHE A 2 38.81 19.42 -15.56
C PHE A 2 38.06 18.12 -15.87
N ASN A 3 38.71 17.16 -16.49
CA ASN A 3 38.10 15.88 -16.87
C ASN A 3 37.71 15.00 -15.68
N ASP A 4 38.48 15.05 -14.58
CA ASP A 4 38.23 14.24 -13.37
C ASP A 4 36.97 14.74 -12.62
N VAL A 5 36.77 16.06 -12.55
CA VAL A 5 35.61 16.65 -11.90
C VAL A 5 34.33 16.35 -12.71
N PHE A 6 34.42 16.38 -14.04
CA PHE A 6 33.30 16.04 -14.92
C PHE A 6 32.91 14.56 -14.83
N GLU A 7 33.88 13.66 -14.73
CA GLU A 7 33.63 12.24 -14.58
C GLU A 7 32.96 11.93 -13.22
N GLU A 8 33.40 12.57 -12.15
CA GLU A 8 32.79 12.40 -10.82
C GLU A 8 31.34 12.93 -10.81
N LEU A 9 31.10 14.11 -11.40
CA LEU A 9 29.75 14.67 -11.52
C LEU A 9 28.82 13.77 -12.31
N ASN A 10 29.31 13.18 -13.41
CA ASN A 10 28.51 12.26 -14.22
C ASN A 10 28.20 10.97 -13.46
N LYS A 11 29.13 10.46 -12.67
CA LYS A 11 28.87 9.27 -11.82
C LYS A 11 27.80 9.53 -10.79
N VAL A 12 27.86 10.68 -10.11
CA VAL A 12 26.85 11.08 -9.11
C VAL A 12 25.49 11.25 -9.79
N PHE A 13 25.46 11.88 -10.95
CA PHE A 13 24.23 12.08 -11.72
C PHE A 13 23.61 10.75 -12.15
N ASP A 14 24.43 9.80 -12.62
CA ASP A 14 23.98 8.47 -13.02
C ASP A 14 23.40 7.69 -11.82
N GLU A 15 24.06 7.76 -10.66
CA GLU A 15 23.59 7.09 -9.44
C GLU A 15 22.25 7.67 -8.97
N VAL A 16 22.09 8.98 -8.97
CA VAL A 16 20.84 9.65 -8.61
C VAL A 16 19.73 9.27 -9.60
N SER A 17 20.04 9.26 -10.90
CA SER A 17 19.08 8.88 -11.93
C SER A 17 18.64 7.43 -11.81
N LYS A 18 19.56 6.51 -11.51
CA LYS A 18 19.24 5.09 -11.27
C LYS A 18 18.37 4.92 -10.03
N GLY A 19 18.68 5.63 -8.94
CA GLY A 19 17.89 5.61 -7.72
C GLY A 19 16.48 6.12 -7.95
N ALA A 20 16.33 7.21 -8.71
CA ALA A 20 15.02 7.76 -9.07
C ALA A 20 14.22 6.80 -9.94
N LEU A 21 14.85 6.12 -10.90
CA LEU A 21 14.20 5.10 -11.73
C LEU A 21 13.74 3.89 -10.92
N GLU A 22 14.57 3.41 -10.01
CA GLU A 22 14.21 2.29 -9.13
C GLU A 22 13.08 2.67 -8.18
N ALA A 23 13.10 3.89 -7.63
CA ALA A 23 12.03 4.41 -6.79
C ALA A 23 10.71 4.51 -7.57
N GLN A 24 10.76 4.97 -8.83
CA GLN A 24 9.58 5.00 -9.69
C GLN A 24 9.06 3.61 -10.01
N LYS A 25 9.92 2.64 -10.28
CA LYS A 25 9.51 1.25 -10.51
C LYS A 25 8.84 0.64 -9.29
N LYS A 26 9.36 0.91 -8.10
CA LYS A 26 8.75 0.46 -6.84
C LYS A 26 7.41 1.16 -6.59
N ALA A 27 7.33 2.46 -6.86
CA ALA A 27 6.11 3.23 -6.70
C ALA A 27 5.00 2.77 -7.63
N ARG A 28 5.34 2.31 -8.84
CA ARG A 28 4.37 1.83 -9.83
C ARG A 28 3.65 0.55 -9.44
N GLY A 29 4.28 -0.30 -8.62
CA GLY A 29 3.67 -1.52 -8.08
C GLY A 29 3.03 -1.33 -6.72
N LEU A 30 2.96 -0.11 -6.20
CA LEU A 30 2.42 0.17 -4.87
C LEU A 30 0.98 0.67 -4.95
N ILE A 31 0.16 0.09 -4.08
CA ILE A 31 -1.20 0.59 -3.85
C ILE A 31 -1.08 1.88 -3.03
N ALA A 32 -1.60 2.98 -3.55
CA ALA A 32 -1.60 4.25 -2.83
C ALA A 32 -2.63 4.20 -1.70
N LEU A 33 -2.17 4.41 -0.47
CA LEU A 33 -2.99 4.33 0.74
C LEU A 33 -3.01 5.64 1.49
N ASN A 34 -4.16 5.95 2.07
CA ASN A 34 -4.29 6.89 3.17
C ASN A 34 -4.77 6.15 4.39
N VAL A 35 -4.10 6.33 5.51
CA VAL A 35 -4.48 5.71 6.79
C VAL A 35 -4.77 6.80 7.79
N LYS A 36 -5.98 6.79 8.33
CA LYS A 36 -6.40 7.69 9.40
C LYS A 36 -6.61 6.90 10.67
N LYS A 37 -6.22 7.48 11.79
CA LYS A 37 -6.46 6.92 13.11
C LYS A 37 -7.44 7.82 13.86
N ASN A 38 -8.47 7.23 14.44
CA ASN A 38 -9.40 7.91 15.33
C ASN A 38 -9.51 7.16 16.65
N ASN A 39 -10.43 7.57 17.54
CA ASN A 39 -10.57 6.92 18.84
C ASN A 39 -11.11 5.49 18.74
N ASP A 40 -11.78 5.15 17.66
CA ASP A 40 -12.45 3.86 17.47
C ASP A 40 -11.61 2.85 16.67
N GLY A 41 -10.62 3.31 15.92
CA GLY A 41 -9.80 2.45 15.10
C GLY A 41 -9.08 3.18 13.98
N TYR A 42 -8.79 2.43 12.93
CA TYR A 42 -8.16 2.96 11.71
C TYR A 42 -9.15 2.95 10.56
N VAL A 43 -9.01 3.92 9.68
CA VAL A 43 -9.70 3.93 8.38
C VAL A 43 -8.63 3.98 7.30
N VAL A 44 -8.60 2.94 6.49
CA VAL A 44 -7.66 2.84 5.36
C VAL A 44 -8.43 3.07 4.08
N LYS A 45 -7.92 3.96 3.24
CA LYS A 45 -8.45 4.17 1.90
C LYS A 45 -7.36 3.83 0.89
N ALA A 46 -7.66 2.89 0.01
CA ALA A 46 -6.76 2.45 -1.04
C ALA A 46 -7.31 2.84 -2.40
N SER A 47 -6.47 3.44 -3.22
CA SER A 47 -6.85 3.83 -4.57
C SER A 47 -6.63 2.66 -5.53
N LEU A 48 -7.72 2.07 -6.01
CA LEU A 48 -7.71 0.91 -6.90
C LEU A 48 -8.63 1.13 -8.11
N PRO A 49 -8.36 2.15 -8.94
CA PRO A 49 -9.22 2.46 -10.07
C PRO A 49 -9.21 1.33 -11.10
N GLY A 50 -10.39 0.93 -11.53
CA GLY A 50 -10.56 -0.11 -12.55
C GLY A 50 -10.37 -1.54 -12.07
N ILE A 51 -10.14 -1.74 -10.78
CA ILE A 51 -9.94 -3.08 -10.20
C ILE A 51 -11.29 -3.64 -9.73
N LYS A 52 -11.52 -4.90 -10.03
CA LYS A 52 -12.73 -5.58 -9.61
C LYS A 52 -12.57 -6.14 -8.19
N LYS A 53 -13.67 -6.18 -7.46
CA LYS A 53 -13.73 -6.74 -6.10
C LYS A 53 -13.17 -8.17 -6.07
N GLU A 54 -13.44 -8.97 -7.07
CA GLU A 54 -13.01 -10.36 -7.18
C GLU A 54 -11.48 -10.50 -7.30
N ASP A 55 -10.81 -9.46 -7.75
CA ASP A 55 -9.35 -9.45 -7.91
C ASP A 55 -8.60 -8.95 -6.68
N ILE A 56 -9.34 -8.55 -5.64
CA ILE A 56 -8.76 -8.04 -4.40
C ILE A 56 -8.85 -9.10 -3.32
N SER A 57 -7.73 -9.41 -2.68
CA SER A 57 -7.71 -10.22 -1.48
C SER A 57 -7.05 -9.46 -0.33
N MET A 58 -7.58 -9.66 0.86
CA MET A 58 -7.07 -9.00 2.07
C MET A 58 -6.93 -10.01 3.18
N ASN A 59 -5.87 -9.83 3.97
CA ASN A 59 -5.64 -10.60 5.18
C ASN A 59 -5.21 -9.66 6.30
N TYR A 60 -5.65 -9.98 7.50
CA TYR A 60 -5.14 -9.35 8.72
C TYR A 60 -4.60 -10.44 9.63
N ASP A 61 -3.29 -10.44 9.84
CA ASP A 61 -2.60 -11.44 10.64
C ASP A 61 -1.38 -10.80 11.30
N ASP A 62 -1.16 -11.13 12.55
CA ASP A 62 -0.01 -10.65 13.33
C ASP A 62 0.18 -9.12 13.24
N SER A 63 -0.91 -8.39 13.45
CA SER A 63 -0.97 -6.92 13.39
C SER A 63 -0.65 -6.33 12.02
N LYS A 64 -0.66 -7.14 10.97
CA LYS A 64 -0.41 -6.70 9.60
C LYS A 64 -1.64 -6.83 8.74
N LEU A 65 -2.00 -5.73 8.09
CA LEU A 65 -3.00 -5.73 7.05
C LEU A 65 -2.30 -5.89 5.71
N THR A 66 -2.66 -6.93 4.97
CA THR A 66 -2.13 -7.20 3.64
C THR A 66 -3.24 -7.02 2.61
N ILE A 67 -3.00 -6.19 1.62
CA ILE A 67 -3.89 -5.98 0.48
C ILE A 67 -3.18 -6.47 -0.76
N GLU A 68 -3.76 -7.42 -1.46
CA GLU A 68 -3.23 -7.93 -2.71
C GLU A 68 -4.24 -7.74 -3.83
N VAL A 69 -3.74 -7.29 -4.97
CA VAL A 69 -4.54 -7.21 -6.19
C VAL A 69 -3.90 -8.11 -7.24
N LYS A 70 -4.68 -9.01 -7.76
CA LYS A 70 -4.24 -9.97 -8.75
C LYS A 70 -5.13 -9.86 -9.98
N GLU A 71 -4.60 -9.25 -11.02
CA GLU A 71 -5.31 -9.19 -12.30
C GLU A 71 -5.21 -10.50 -13.04
N HIS A 72 -6.28 -10.85 -13.73
CA HIS A 72 -6.46 -12.18 -14.31
C HIS A 72 -5.61 -12.46 -15.54
N GLU A 73 -5.19 -11.44 -16.28
CA GLU A 73 -4.38 -11.67 -17.48
C GLU A 73 -3.41 -10.53 -17.72
N ALA A 74 -2.13 -10.87 -17.87
CA ALA A 74 -1.18 -9.94 -18.43
C ALA A 74 -1.59 -9.68 -19.87
N SER A 75 -2.01 -8.48 -20.18
CA SER A 75 -2.31 -8.08 -21.55
C SER A 75 -1.06 -8.24 -22.41
N LYS A 76 -1.20 -8.98 -23.52
CA LYS A 76 -0.13 -9.12 -24.51
C LYS A 76 -0.12 -7.97 -25.51
N ASP A 77 -0.91 -6.95 -25.27
CA ASP A 77 -1.02 -5.81 -26.16
C ASP A 77 0.25 -4.98 -26.21
N GLU A 78 0.59 -4.51 -27.38
CA GLU A 78 1.66 -3.53 -27.54
C GLU A 78 1.12 -2.15 -27.21
N TYR A 79 1.72 -1.52 -26.19
CA TYR A 79 1.32 -0.17 -25.78
C TYR A 79 2.18 0.87 -26.48
N VAL A 80 1.56 1.91 -27.00
CA VAL A 80 2.25 3.10 -27.46
C VAL A 80 2.65 3.98 -26.27
N ILE A 81 1.76 4.07 -25.29
CA ILE A 81 2.01 4.73 -24.00
C ILE A 81 1.46 3.83 -22.91
N ARG A 82 2.28 3.56 -21.89
CA ARG A 82 1.86 2.76 -20.74
C ARG A 82 2.25 3.46 -19.46
N GLU A 83 1.31 4.16 -18.86
CA GLU A 83 1.49 4.86 -17.59
C GLU A 83 0.71 4.21 -16.45
N ARG A 84 -0.39 3.50 -16.80
CA ARG A 84 -1.16 2.72 -15.84
C ARG A 84 -0.68 1.29 -15.85
N PHE A 85 -0.32 0.81 -14.64
CA PHE A 85 0.12 -0.57 -14.46
C PHE A 85 -1.05 -1.39 -13.95
N GLU A 86 -1.35 -2.45 -14.67
CA GLU A 86 -2.47 -3.36 -14.40
C GLU A 86 -1.98 -4.71 -13.88
N ASN A 87 -0.77 -4.75 -13.32
CA ASN A 87 -0.18 -5.98 -12.81
C ASN A 87 -0.50 -6.19 -11.33
N TYR A 88 0.03 -7.29 -10.80
CA TYR A 88 -0.05 -7.64 -9.40
C TYR A 88 0.46 -6.53 -8.49
N TYR A 89 -0.37 -6.15 -7.50
CA TYR A 89 -0.04 -5.16 -6.48
C TYR A 89 -0.17 -5.78 -5.11
N LYS A 90 0.77 -5.50 -4.24
CA LYS A 90 0.73 -5.94 -2.85
C LYS A 90 1.13 -4.80 -1.93
N ARG A 91 0.39 -4.62 -0.85
CA ARG A 91 0.73 -3.66 0.19
C ARG A 91 0.54 -4.29 1.57
N GLU A 92 1.54 -4.16 2.42
CA GLU A 92 1.49 -4.59 3.82
C GLU A 92 1.67 -3.38 4.72
N ILE A 93 0.83 -3.24 5.73
CA ILE A 93 0.94 -2.18 6.74
C ILE A 93 0.72 -2.77 8.13
N GLU A 94 1.50 -2.30 9.10
CA GLU A 94 1.32 -2.67 10.50
C GLU A 94 0.30 -1.76 11.16
N LEU A 95 -0.79 -2.36 11.65
CA LEU A 95 -1.86 -1.68 12.37
C LEU A 95 -2.19 -2.50 13.60
N ALA A 96 -1.67 -2.09 14.74
CA ALA A 96 -1.80 -2.82 15.98
C ALA A 96 -3.15 -2.59 16.68
N ASN A 97 -3.51 -3.51 17.57
CA ASN A 97 -4.69 -3.43 18.44
C ASN A 97 -6.02 -3.46 17.68
N VAL A 98 -6.07 -4.11 16.55
CA VAL A 98 -7.28 -4.22 15.72
C VAL A 98 -8.04 -5.49 16.07
N ASP A 99 -9.36 -5.36 16.20
CA ASP A 99 -10.27 -6.49 16.30
C ASP A 99 -10.54 -7.04 14.89
N ALA A 100 -9.92 -8.16 14.56
CA ALA A 100 -9.99 -8.75 13.23
C ALA A 100 -11.41 -9.12 12.81
N GLU A 101 -12.26 -9.52 13.75
CA GLU A 101 -13.65 -9.89 13.45
C GLU A 101 -14.52 -8.67 13.11
N GLY A 102 -14.11 -7.49 13.55
CA GLY A 102 -14.82 -6.25 13.29
C GLY A 102 -14.38 -5.53 12.02
N ILE A 103 -13.41 -6.04 11.29
CA ILE A 103 -12.93 -5.40 10.06
C ILE A 103 -13.99 -5.46 8.97
N LYS A 104 -14.28 -4.29 8.39
CA LYS A 104 -15.22 -4.16 7.28
C LYS A 104 -14.54 -3.44 6.13
N ALA A 105 -14.83 -3.87 4.92
CA ALA A 105 -14.26 -3.28 3.72
C ALA A 105 -15.35 -3.07 2.65
N ARG A 106 -15.20 -1.99 1.91
CA ARG A 106 -16.11 -1.64 0.83
C ARG A 106 -15.35 -1.03 -0.32
N LEU A 107 -15.63 -1.51 -1.53
CA LEU A 107 -15.07 -0.95 -2.76
C LEU A 107 -16.16 -0.12 -3.45
N GLU A 108 -15.91 1.17 -3.63
CA GLU A 108 -16.82 2.10 -4.26
C GLU A 108 -16.05 3.15 -5.03
N ASN A 109 -16.42 3.36 -6.29
CA ASN A 109 -15.78 4.36 -7.16
C ASN A 109 -14.25 4.24 -7.24
N GLY A 110 -13.74 3.03 -7.27
CA GLY A 110 -12.30 2.77 -7.33
C GLY A 110 -11.56 2.99 -6.01
N ILE A 111 -12.27 3.26 -4.92
CA ILE A 111 -11.68 3.43 -3.59
C ILE A 111 -12.10 2.28 -2.70
N LEU A 112 -11.11 1.55 -2.20
CA LEU A 112 -11.32 0.52 -1.19
C LEU A 112 -11.20 1.17 0.18
N THR A 113 -12.30 1.22 0.91
CA THR A 113 -12.35 1.75 2.27
C THR A 113 -12.40 0.59 3.26
N ILE A 114 -11.45 0.55 4.19
CA ILE A 114 -11.34 -0.51 5.18
C ILE A 114 -11.43 0.13 6.56
N ASN A 115 -12.40 -0.33 7.34
CA ASN A 115 -12.55 0.08 8.74
C ASN A 115 -12.00 -1.01 9.63
N LEU A 116 -11.02 -0.66 10.46
CA LEU A 116 -10.36 -1.58 11.38
C LEU A 116 -10.57 -1.07 12.81
N PRO A 117 -11.59 -1.58 13.51
CA PRO A 117 -11.87 -1.14 14.87
C PRO A 117 -10.82 -1.64 15.85
N PHE A 118 -10.57 -0.88 16.90
CA PHE A 118 -9.68 -1.33 17.96
C PHE A 118 -10.34 -2.43 18.78
N VAL A 119 -9.51 -3.29 19.33
CA VAL A 119 -9.95 -4.27 20.34
C VAL A 119 -10.50 -3.47 21.54
N LYS A 120 -11.65 -3.87 22.03
CA LYS A 120 -12.23 -3.26 23.23
C LYS A 120 -11.38 -3.61 24.43
N LYS A 121 -10.79 -2.59 25.05
CA LYS A 121 -10.05 -2.76 26.30
C LYS A 121 -11.04 -2.85 27.45
N GLU A 122 -11.12 -4.00 28.06
CA GLU A 122 -11.83 -4.13 29.32
C GLU A 122 -10.99 -3.50 30.42
N THR A 123 -11.51 -2.42 31.00
CA THR A 123 -10.88 -1.82 32.15
C THR A 123 -11.42 -2.53 33.39
N LYS A 124 -10.53 -3.22 34.08
CA LYS A 124 -10.90 -3.87 35.34
C LYS A 124 -10.45 -2.99 36.49
N SER A 125 -11.42 -2.54 37.30
CA SER A 125 -11.12 -1.84 38.53
C SER A 125 -10.58 -2.83 39.57
N ILE A 126 -9.41 -2.51 40.14
CA ILE A 126 -8.76 -3.35 41.12
C ILE A 126 -9.01 -2.80 42.51
N CYS A 127 -9.64 -3.62 43.38
CA CYS A 127 -9.80 -3.27 44.79
C CYS A 127 -8.51 -3.53 45.56
N ILE A 128 -8.08 -2.55 46.34
CA ILE A 128 -6.94 -2.69 47.25
C ILE A 128 -7.44 -3.32 48.56
N GLU A 129 -6.92 -4.48 48.89
CA GLU A 129 -7.21 -5.13 50.18
C GLU A 129 -6.40 -4.51 51.31
#